data_f908705259227e3d96753fe62569add5
#
_entry.id   f908705259227e3d96753fe62569add5
#
_cell.length_a   1.000
_cell.length_b   1.000
_cell.length_c   1.000
_cell.angle_alpha   90.00
_cell.angle_beta   90.00
_cell.angle_gamma   90.00
#
_symmetry.space_group_name_H-M   'P 1'
#
loop_
_entity.id
_entity.type
_entity.pdbx_description
1 polymer ?
#
loop_
_entity_poly.entity_id
_entity_poly.type
_entity_poly.pdbx_seq_one_letter_code
_entity_poly.pdbx_strand_id
1 'polypeptide(L)'
;MLNLSGITYSKLVGRALRLPLHLVPRSAEVRILQGPLRGKHWIAGSSNHGCWLGSYEAAKQRKIIERVRPGMVCWDVGANVGFYTLLLAELVGASGRVFAFEPVPRNVELLRRHLEMNKYQNVRVLPCALGDVDGEVGFDPGMSHLVGRMADKGRWKVTCSKADSLLDAGEIEAPDVIKVDVEGAEAAVIRGALRAMGRHPVIFLATHGEEVHRECVELLTASGYRVGALDGGPSEGTDEVEAVASSEIGIGGGW
;
A
#
# COMPACT_ATOMS: atom_id res chain seq x y z
N MET A 1 -10.73 18.49 -2.61
CA MET A 1 -10.75 17.54 -1.47
C MET A 1 -10.59 18.32 -0.18
N LEU A 2 -11.58 18.28 0.71
CA LEU A 2 -11.43 18.81 2.06
C LEU A 2 -10.47 17.89 2.81
N ASN A 3 -9.29 18.39 3.19
CA ASN A 3 -8.32 17.61 3.98
C ASN A 3 -8.77 17.58 5.44
N LEU A 4 -9.53 16.55 5.81
CA LEU A 4 -9.99 16.33 7.18
C LEU A 4 -8.95 15.58 8.04
N SER A 5 -7.84 15.12 7.45
CA SER A 5 -6.76 14.43 8.18
C SER A 5 -5.96 15.39 9.08
N GLY A 6 -5.90 16.69 8.74
CA GLY A 6 -5.27 17.74 9.55
C GLY A 6 -6.03 18.14 10.82
N ILE A 7 -7.23 17.61 11.05
CA ILE A 7 -7.97 17.84 12.30
C ILE A 7 -7.47 16.86 13.35
N THR A 8 -6.43 17.26 14.06
CA THR A 8 -5.74 16.44 15.06
C THR A 8 -6.65 16.10 16.25
N TYR A 9 -6.53 14.88 16.79
CA TYR A 9 -7.22 14.42 18.01
C TYR A 9 -6.94 15.28 19.26
N SER A 10 -5.89 16.10 19.24
CA SER A 10 -5.46 16.95 20.35
C SER A 10 -6.29 18.21 20.53
N LYS A 11 -7.11 18.63 19.56
CA LYS A 11 -7.95 19.83 19.66
C LYS A 11 -9.40 19.44 20.00
N LEU A 12 -9.99 20.06 21.01
CA LEU A 12 -11.39 19.86 21.44
C LEU A 12 -12.39 19.91 20.27
N VAL A 13 -12.17 20.81 19.32
CA VAL A 13 -12.94 20.94 18.08
C VAL A 13 -12.86 19.68 17.21
N GLY A 14 -11.67 19.06 17.10
CA GLY A 14 -11.48 17.82 16.32
C GLY A 14 -12.22 16.63 16.95
N ARG A 15 -12.29 16.57 18.29
CA ARG A 15 -13.07 15.57 19.02
C ARG A 15 -14.57 15.75 18.81
N ALA A 16 -15.08 16.97 18.90
CA ALA A 16 -16.48 17.28 18.70
C ALA A 16 -16.96 16.99 17.28
N LEU A 17 -16.17 17.34 16.25
CA LEU A 17 -16.48 17.05 14.85
C LEU A 17 -16.46 15.55 14.49
N ARG A 18 -15.76 14.74 15.27
CA ARG A 18 -15.72 13.28 15.07
C ARG A 18 -16.77 12.52 15.88
N LEU A 19 -17.45 13.17 16.83
CA LEU A 19 -18.49 12.52 17.63
C LEU A 19 -19.56 11.81 16.80
N PRO A 20 -20.10 12.42 15.71
CA PRO A 20 -21.08 11.76 14.86
C PRO A 20 -20.53 10.50 14.15
N LEU A 21 -19.21 10.44 13.87
CA LEU A 21 -18.60 9.29 13.20
C LEU A 21 -18.60 8.05 14.10
N HIS A 22 -18.58 8.23 15.42
CA HIS A 22 -18.67 7.14 16.39
C HIS A 22 -20.07 6.53 16.50
N LEU A 23 -21.11 7.23 15.99
CA LEU A 23 -22.47 6.71 15.93
C LEU A 23 -22.68 5.72 14.78
N VAL A 24 -21.76 5.70 13.81
CA VAL A 24 -21.82 4.74 12.70
C VAL A 24 -21.37 3.37 13.24
N PRO A 25 -22.20 2.32 13.16
CA PRO A 25 -21.81 0.99 13.59
C PRO A 25 -20.55 0.51 12.84
N ARG A 26 -19.63 -0.12 13.53
CA ARG A 26 -18.37 -0.59 12.92
C ARG A 26 -18.58 -1.58 11.76
N SER A 27 -19.66 -2.35 11.81
CA SER A 27 -20.05 -3.29 10.76
C SER A 27 -20.85 -2.67 9.62
N ALA A 28 -21.20 -1.36 9.72
CA ALA A 28 -22.02 -0.71 8.73
C ALA A 28 -21.28 -0.59 7.39
N GLU A 29 -22.00 -0.91 6.33
CA GLU A 29 -21.58 -0.61 4.97
C GLU A 29 -21.91 0.87 4.67
N VAL A 30 -20.88 1.62 4.30
CA VAL A 30 -20.98 3.05 3.99
C VAL A 30 -20.42 3.32 2.61
N ARG A 31 -20.71 4.48 2.04
CA ARG A 31 -20.08 4.95 0.82
C ARG A 31 -18.92 5.87 1.13
N ILE A 32 -17.83 5.72 0.39
CA ILE A 32 -16.71 6.66 0.46
C ILE A 32 -17.18 8.02 -0.03
N LEU A 33 -16.95 9.07 0.78
CA LEU A 33 -17.61 10.36 0.58
C LEU A 33 -16.93 11.26 -0.46
N GLN A 34 -15.60 11.14 -0.61
CA GLN A 34 -14.81 11.99 -1.53
C GLN A 34 -13.60 11.25 -2.08
N GLY A 35 -12.87 11.91 -2.96
CA GLY A 35 -11.66 11.36 -3.57
C GLY A 35 -11.94 10.42 -4.74
N PRO A 36 -10.90 9.72 -5.23
CA PRO A 36 -11.00 8.86 -6.41
C PRO A 36 -11.94 7.67 -6.21
N LEU A 37 -12.11 7.23 -4.96
CA LEU A 37 -13.02 6.14 -4.59
C LEU A 37 -14.42 6.62 -4.17
N ARG A 38 -14.78 7.89 -4.44
CA ARG A 38 -16.09 8.42 -4.07
C ARG A 38 -17.24 7.53 -4.59
N GLY A 39 -18.15 7.20 -3.68
CA GLY A 39 -19.33 6.36 -3.99
C GLY A 39 -19.07 4.86 -3.90
N LYS A 40 -17.82 4.41 -3.77
CA LYS A 40 -17.49 2.99 -3.52
C LYS A 40 -17.93 2.59 -2.12
N HIS A 41 -18.25 1.31 -1.96
CA HIS A 41 -18.68 0.72 -0.71
C HIS A 41 -17.50 0.38 0.20
N TRP A 42 -17.66 0.62 1.50
CA TRP A 42 -16.66 0.39 2.52
C TRP A 42 -17.30 -0.03 3.85
N ILE A 43 -16.63 -0.86 4.63
CA ILE A 43 -17.06 -1.23 5.99
C ILE A 43 -16.47 -0.21 6.97
N ALA A 44 -17.33 0.58 7.63
CA ALA A 44 -16.95 1.74 8.43
C ALA A 44 -15.86 1.46 9.48
N GLY A 45 -15.92 0.31 10.16
CA GLY A 45 -14.98 -0.08 11.21
C GLY A 45 -13.84 -0.97 10.76
N SER A 46 -13.65 -1.19 9.45
CA SER A 46 -12.56 -2.03 8.94
C SER A 46 -11.17 -1.37 9.14
N SER A 47 -11.10 -0.04 9.06
CA SER A 47 -9.90 0.75 9.26
C SER A 47 -10.23 2.10 9.90
N ASN A 48 -9.34 3.10 9.79
CA ASN A 48 -9.60 4.43 10.28
C ASN A 48 -10.68 5.16 9.46
N HIS A 49 -11.29 6.19 10.06
CA HIS A 49 -12.37 6.94 9.40
C HIS A 49 -11.92 7.67 8.12
N GLY A 50 -10.62 7.98 7.98
CA GLY A 50 -10.07 8.62 6.80
C GLY A 50 -10.31 7.83 5.52
N CYS A 51 -10.39 6.50 5.59
CA CYS A 51 -10.65 5.63 4.45
C CYS A 51 -12.03 5.92 3.84
N TRP A 52 -13.10 5.87 4.63
CA TRP A 52 -14.44 6.12 4.09
C TRP A 52 -14.81 7.61 4.00
N LEU A 53 -14.11 8.49 4.73
CA LEU A 53 -14.18 9.92 4.47
C LEU A 53 -13.48 10.30 3.15
N GLY A 54 -12.61 9.42 2.61
CA GLY A 54 -11.88 9.61 1.36
C GLY A 54 -10.69 10.57 1.46
N SER A 55 -10.21 10.83 2.68
CA SER A 55 -9.06 11.73 2.97
C SER A 55 -7.83 10.98 3.49
N TYR A 56 -7.86 9.64 3.53
CA TYR A 56 -6.74 8.83 3.99
C TYR A 56 -5.52 9.06 3.11
N GLU A 57 -4.40 9.50 3.69
CA GLU A 57 -3.12 9.74 3.00
C GLU A 57 -3.28 10.46 1.65
N ALA A 58 -4.00 11.58 1.64
CA ALA A 58 -4.40 12.27 0.40
C ALA A 58 -3.23 12.69 -0.50
N ALA A 59 -2.02 12.89 0.04
CA ALA A 59 -0.81 13.18 -0.74
C ALA A 59 -0.37 11.94 -1.53
N LYS A 60 -0.28 10.78 -0.88
CA LYS A 60 0.06 9.49 -1.50
C LYS A 60 -0.96 9.09 -2.58
N GLN A 61 -2.28 9.26 -2.29
CA GLN A 61 -3.31 9.03 -3.30
C GLN A 61 -3.06 9.86 -4.58
N ARG A 62 -2.76 11.17 -4.44
CA ARG A 62 -2.50 12.04 -5.60
C ARG A 62 -1.31 11.55 -6.42
N LYS A 63 -0.21 11.17 -5.76
CA LYS A 63 0.98 10.65 -6.43
C LYS A 63 0.72 9.35 -7.18
N ILE A 64 -0.02 8.43 -6.57
CA ILE A 64 -0.44 7.18 -7.22
C ILE A 64 -1.29 7.49 -8.47
N ILE A 65 -2.24 8.41 -8.40
CA ILE A 65 -3.08 8.83 -9.52
C ILE A 65 -2.24 9.45 -10.66
N GLU A 66 -1.17 10.17 -10.32
CA GLU A 66 -0.25 10.75 -11.30
C GLU A 66 0.56 9.69 -12.07
N ARG A 67 0.74 8.50 -11.52
CA ARG A 67 1.59 7.44 -12.10
C ARG A 67 0.81 6.28 -12.71
N VAL A 68 -0.28 5.87 -12.08
CA VAL A 68 -1.05 4.70 -12.54
C VAL A 68 -1.90 5.06 -13.76
N ARG A 69 -1.90 4.17 -14.75
CA ARG A 69 -2.66 4.31 -16.00
C ARG A 69 -3.52 3.06 -16.24
N PRO A 70 -4.62 3.17 -16.99
CA PRO A 70 -5.40 2.01 -17.43
C PRO A 70 -4.52 0.96 -18.14
N GLY A 71 -4.77 -0.31 -17.84
CA GLY A 71 -4.04 -1.44 -18.39
C GLY A 71 -2.76 -1.83 -17.66
N MET A 72 -2.29 -1.03 -16.69
CA MET A 72 -1.09 -1.34 -15.90
C MET A 72 -1.30 -2.52 -14.96
N VAL A 73 -0.20 -3.19 -14.62
CA VAL A 73 -0.10 -4.17 -13.55
C VAL A 73 0.43 -3.48 -12.29
N CYS A 74 -0.31 -3.57 -11.19
CA CYS A 74 0.08 -2.96 -9.93
C CYS A 74 0.20 -4.02 -8.83
N TRP A 75 1.18 -3.83 -7.95
CA TRP A 75 1.30 -4.60 -6.70
C TRP A 75 0.98 -3.71 -5.50
N ASP A 76 0.12 -4.22 -4.60
CA ASP A 76 -0.18 -3.63 -3.30
C ASP A 76 0.37 -4.56 -2.22
N VAL A 77 1.59 -4.28 -1.76
CA VAL A 77 2.30 -5.07 -0.75
C VAL A 77 2.01 -4.48 0.63
N GLY A 78 1.45 -5.31 1.51
CA GLY A 78 0.82 -4.86 2.75
C GLY A 78 -0.54 -4.23 2.46
N ALA A 79 -1.41 -4.98 1.75
CA ALA A 79 -2.71 -4.47 1.29
C ALA A 79 -3.68 -4.15 2.43
N ASN A 80 -3.44 -4.69 3.62
CA ASN A 80 -4.30 -4.51 4.78
C ASN A 80 -5.76 -4.83 4.41
N VAL A 81 -6.71 -4.00 4.75
CA VAL A 81 -8.13 -4.18 4.40
C VAL A 81 -8.50 -3.64 3.00
N GLY A 82 -7.52 -3.22 2.19
CA GLY A 82 -7.67 -3.00 0.76
C GLY A 82 -7.98 -1.58 0.29
N PHE A 83 -7.66 -0.54 1.06
CA PHE A 83 -7.91 0.84 0.59
C PHE A 83 -7.12 1.15 -0.69
N TYR A 84 -5.82 0.89 -0.70
CA TYR A 84 -4.98 1.09 -1.88
C TYR A 84 -5.26 0.07 -2.98
N THR A 85 -5.60 -1.17 -2.60
CA THR A 85 -6.05 -2.18 -3.57
C THR A 85 -7.25 -1.70 -4.40
N LEU A 86 -8.28 -1.11 -3.74
CA LEU A 86 -9.44 -0.55 -4.43
C LEU A 86 -9.04 0.64 -5.31
N LEU A 87 -8.17 1.52 -4.82
CA LEU A 87 -7.67 2.67 -5.58
C LEU A 87 -6.94 2.22 -6.85
N LEU A 88 -6.00 1.30 -6.71
CA LEU A 88 -5.25 0.76 -7.84
C LEU A 88 -6.17 0.04 -8.83
N ALA A 89 -7.11 -0.79 -8.34
CA ALA A 89 -8.07 -1.50 -9.20
C ALA A 89 -8.97 -0.56 -10.02
N GLU A 90 -9.38 0.57 -9.42
CA GLU A 90 -10.14 1.60 -10.12
C GLU A 90 -9.30 2.27 -11.21
N LEU A 91 -8.05 2.62 -10.91
CA LEU A 91 -7.16 3.35 -11.81
C LEU A 91 -6.70 2.51 -13.00
N VAL A 92 -6.36 1.23 -12.77
CA VAL A 92 -5.92 0.35 -13.87
C VAL A 92 -7.07 -0.13 -14.74
N GLY A 93 -8.31 -0.07 -14.23
CA GLY A 93 -9.51 -0.44 -14.98
C GLY A 93 -9.56 -1.93 -15.34
N ALA A 94 -10.53 -2.32 -16.17
CA ALA A 94 -10.79 -3.73 -16.51
C ALA A 94 -9.66 -4.41 -17.32
N SER A 95 -8.83 -3.63 -18.00
CA SER A 95 -7.70 -4.15 -18.79
C SER A 95 -6.41 -4.32 -17.98
N GLY A 96 -6.32 -3.69 -16.81
CA GLY A 96 -5.18 -3.82 -15.90
C GLY A 96 -5.41 -4.88 -14.84
N ARG A 97 -4.39 -5.10 -14.00
CA ARG A 97 -4.43 -6.07 -12.91
C ARG A 97 -3.81 -5.53 -11.64
N VAL A 98 -4.33 -5.99 -10.49
CA VAL A 98 -3.75 -5.71 -9.18
C VAL A 98 -3.47 -7.02 -8.47
N PHE A 99 -2.25 -7.18 -7.96
CA PHE A 99 -1.86 -8.25 -7.05
C PHE A 99 -1.73 -7.66 -5.65
N ALA A 100 -2.59 -8.11 -4.73
CA ALA A 100 -2.65 -7.61 -3.37
C ALA A 100 -2.11 -8.68 -2.41
N PHE A 101 -1.06 -8.33 -1.65
CA PHE A 101 -0.38 -9.23 -0.71
C PHE A 101 -0.70 -8.81 0.72
N GLU A 102 -1.32 -9.70 1.49
CA GLU A 102 -1.71 -9.44 2.88
C GLU A 102 -1.68 -10.76 3.66
N PRO A 103 -0.83 -10.90 4.68
CA PRO A 103 -0.69 -12.16 5.41
C PRO A 103 -1.76 -12.37 6.49
N VAL A 104 -2.43 -11.31 7.00
CA VAL A 104 -3.35 -11.42 8.13
C VAL A 104 -4.72 -11.90 7.66
N PRO A 105 -5.22 -13.09 8.10
CA PRO A 105 -6.46 -13.66 7.58
C PRO A 105 -7.69 -12.74 7.70
N ARG A 106 -7.81 -12.01 8.82
CA ARG A 106 -8.90 -11.06 9.03
C ARG A 106 -8.86 -9.91 8.02
N ASN A 107 -7.69 -9.41 7.72
CA ASN A 107 -7.53 -8.32 6.74
C ASN A 107 -7.86 -8.83 5.34
N VAL A 108 -7.41 -10.05 5.00
CA VAL A 108 -7.73 -10.73 3.73
C VAL A 108 -9.24 -10.91 3.56
N GLU A 109 -9.96 -11.30 4.62
CA GLU A 109 -11.42 -11.43 4.59
C GLU A 109 -12.10 -10.07 4.31
N LEU A 110 -11.69 -9.01 5.02
CA LEU A 110 -12.22 -7.66 4.81
C LEU A 110 -11.87 -7.12 3.41
N LEU A 111 -10.64 -7.32 2.95
CA LEU A 111 -10.20 -6.95 1.61
C LEU A 111 -11.09 -7.62 0.55
N ARG A 112 -11.26 -8.95 0.62
CA ARG A 112 -12.12 -9.69 -0.31
C ARG A 112 -13.56 -9.18 -0.29
N ARG A 113 -14.11 -8.89 0.90
CA ARG A 113 -15.44 -8.32 1.03
C ARG A 113 -15.55 -6.94 0.39
N HIS A 114 -14.55 -6.06 0.56
CA HIS A 114 -14.52 -4.76 -0.12
C HIS A 114 -14.46 -4.90 -1.65
N LEU A 115 -13.71 -5.86 -2.17
CA LEU A 115 -13.65 -6.14 -3.61
C LEU A 115 -15.00 -6.63 -4.14
N GLU A 116 -15.64 -7.57 -3.44
CA GLU A 116 -16.95 -8.12 -3.80
C GLU A 116 -18.03 -7.04 -3.82
N MET A 117 -18.14 -6.22 -2.75
CA MET A 117 -19.09 -5.12 -2.64
C MET A 117 -18.97 -4.11 -3.79
N ASN A 118 -17.77 -3.92 -4.31
CA ASN A 118 -17.48 -3.01 -5.41
C ASN A 118 -17.35 -3.70 -6.77
N LYS A 119 -17.55 -5.03 -6.84
CA LYS A 119 -17.54 -5.85 -8.05
C LYS A 119 -16.22 -5.78 -8.84
N TYR A 120 -15.07 -5.63 -8.15
CA TYR A 120 -13.77 -5.69 -8.79
C TYR A 120 -13.40 -7.14 -9.15
N GLN A 121 -13.04 -7.38 -10.41
CA GLN A 121 -12.62 -8.68 -10.94
C GLN A 121 -11.17 -8.68 -11.42
N ASN A 122 -10.54 -7.53 -11.41
CA ASN A 122 -9.16 -7.30 -11.86
C ASN A 122 -8.13 -7.36 -10.73
N VAL A 123 -8.51 -7.93 -9.57
CA VAL A 123 -7.66 -8.06 -8.39
C VAL A 123 -7.47 -9.53 -8.02
N ARG A 124 -6.22 -9.94 -7.85
CA ARG A 124 -5.85 -11.22 -7.23
C ARG A 124 -5.29 -10.97 -5.82
N VAL A 125 -5.93 -11.55 -4.81
CA VAL A 125 -5.49 -11.46 -3.41
C VAL A 125 -4.66 -12.69 -3.07
N LEU A 126 -3.41 -12.46 -2.68
CA LEU A 126 -2.47 -13.48 -2.21
C LEU A 126 -2.35 -13.37 -0.68
N PRO A 127 -2.79 -14.41 0.07
CA PRO A 127 -2.77 -14.39 1.53
C PRO A 127 -1.38 -14.74 2.07
N CYS A 128 -0.37 -13.95 1.73
CA CYS A 128 1.01 -14.12 2.16
C CYS A 128 1.68 -12.75 2.37
N ALA A 129 2.73 -12.75 3.19
CA ALA A 129 3.69 -11.67 3.22
C ALA A 129 4.63 -11.78 2.02
N LEU A 130 5.16 -10.66 1.54
CA LEU A 130 6.34 -10.68 0.68
C LEU A 130 7.59 -10.41 1.53
N GLY A 131 8.69 -11.07 1.17
CA GLY A 131 9.98 -10.92 1.83
C GLY A 131 11.10 -11.55 1.02
N ASP A 132 12.25 -11.79 1.63
CA ASP A 132 13.44 -12.36 1.01
C ASP A 132 13.60 -13.87 1.22
N VAL A 133 12.57 -14.54 1.77
CA VAL A 133 12.53 -15.99 1.97
C VAL A 133 11.20 -16.56 1.52
N ASP A 134 11.22 -17.83 1.08
CA ASP A 134 10.01 -18.62 0.84
C ASP A 134 9.78 -19.56 2.02
N GLY A 135 8.56 -19.61 2.55
CA GLY A 135 8.17 -20.49 3.66
C GLY A 135 7.35 -19.79 4.72
N GLU A 136 7.42 -20.27 5.96
CA GLU A 136 6.76 -19.66 7.11
C GLU A 136 7.71 -18.74 7.87
N VAL A 137 7.24 -17.55 8.22
CA VAL A 137 7.96 -16.59 9.06
C VAL A 137 7.15 -16.23 10.29
N GLY A 138 7.85 -15.86 11.37
CA GLY A 138 7.22 -15.32 12.55
C GLY A 138 6.57 -13.97 12.25
N PHE A 139 5.40 -13.73 12.83
CA PHE A 139 4.63 -12.51 12.65
C PHE A 139 4.06 -12.03 13.98
N ASP A 140 4.25 -10.77 14.31
CA ASP A 140 3.63 -10.15 15.47
C ASP A 140 2.48 -9.25 15.00
N PRO A 141 1.23 -9.56 15.36
CA PRO A 141 0.07 -8.78 14.94
C PRO A 141 0.02 -7.37 15.54
N GLY A 142 1.00 -6.99 16.37
CA GLY A 142 1.03 -5.69 17.04
C GLY A 142 -0.06 -5.53 18.11
N MET A 143 -0.20 -4.30 18.65
CA MET A 143 -1.26 -3.96 19.62
C MET A 143 -2.62 -3.74 18.95
N SER A 144 -2.67 -3.56 17.65
CA SER A 144 -3.88 -3.43 16.83
C SER A 144 -3.91 -4.58 15.84
N HIS A 145 -5.02 -5.30 15.73
CA HIS A 145 -5.20 -6.37 14.75
C HIS A 145 -5.16 -5.91 13.27
N LEU A 146 -4.90 -4.63 13.04
CA LEU A 146 -4.80 -4.02 11.71
C LEU A 146 -3.35 -3.80 11.27
N VAL A 147 -2.40 -3.90 12.20
CA VAL A 147 -0.97 -3.62 11.97
C VAL A 147 -0.18 -4.78 12.52
N GLY A 148 0.62 -5.42 11.72
CA GLY A 148 1.49 -6.51 12.12
C GLY A 148 2.81 -6.47 11.36
N ARG A 149 3.88 -6.98 11.97
CA ARG A 149 5.23 -7.01 11.42
C ARG A 149 5.83 -8.40 11.47
N MET A 150 6.73 -8.69 10.56
CA MET A 150 7.57 -9.89 10.64
C MET A 150 8.49 -9.79 11.85
N ALA A 151 8.63 -10.90 12.60
CA ALA A 151 9.46 -10.98 13.79
C ALA A 151 9.98 -12.40 13.98
N ASP A 152 11.27 -12.56 14.35
CA ASP A 152 11.92 -13.86 14.54
C ASP A 152 11.21 -14.75 15.57
N LYS A 153 10.57 -14.16 16.58
CA LYS A 153 9.78 -14.81 17.63
C LYS A 153 8.32 -14.36 17.62
N GLY A 154 7.75 -14.11 16.45
CA GLY A 154 6.37 -13.70 16.29
C GLY A 154 5.39 -14.71 16.90
N ARG A 155 4.28 -14.23 17.47
CA ARG A 155 3.23 -15.06 18.07
C ARG A 155 2.49 -15.92 17.07
N TRP A 156 2.45 -15.48 15.82
CA TRP A 156 1.82 -16.17 14.71
C TRP A 156 2.86 -16.58 13.70
N LYS A 157 2.49 -17.53 12.86
CA LYS A 157 3.21 -17.86 11.65
C LYS A 157 2.37 -17.46 10.46
N VAL A 158 3.01 -16.85 9.48
CA VAL A 158 2.40 -16.49 8.21
C VAL A 158 3.24 -17.02 7.05
N THR A 159 2.59 -17.35 5.95
CA THR A 159 3.30 -17.66 4.71
C THR A 159 4.02 -16.42 4.22
N CYS A 160 5.29 -16.56 3.90
CA CYS A 160 6.11 -15.56 3.24
C CYS A 160 6.55 -16.10 1.88
N SER A 161 6.58 -15.26 0.88
CA SER A 161 7.07 -15.60 -0.45
C SER A 161 7.98 -14.49 -0.99
N LYS A 162 8.98 -14.90 -1.76
CA LYS A 162 9.70 -13.94 -2.60
C LYS A 162 8.81 -13.57 -3.79
N ALA A 163 8.75 -12.30 -4.12
CA ALA A 163 8.03 -11.87 -5.31
C ALA A 163 8.62 -12.52 -6.58
N ASP A 164 9.94 -12.67 -6.62
CA ASP A 164 10.62 -13.32 -7.74
C ASP A 164 10.24 -14.80 -7.89
N SER A 165 10.02 -15.54 -6.79
CA SER A 165 9.54 -16.93 -6.83
C SER A 165 8.11 -17.02 -7.38
N LEU A 166 7.23 -16.10 -6.99
CA LEU A 166 5.86 -16.03 -7.49
C LEU A 166 5.81 -15.66 -8.99
N LEU A 167 6.73 -14.79 -9.46
CA LEU A 167 6.91 -14.50 -10.89
C LEU A 167 7.34 -15.72 -11.66
N ASP A 168 8.31 -16.50 -11.16
CA ASP A 168 8.79 -17.73 -11.79
C ASP A 168 7.70 -18.79 -11.88
N ALA A 169 6.86 -18.89 -10.86
CA ALA A 169 5.73 -19.79 -10.83
C ALA A 169 4.57 -19.35 -11.76
N GLY A 170 4.64 -18.14 -12.34
CA GLY A 170 3.54 -17.55 -13.13
C GLY A 170 2.31 -17.21 -12.29
N GLU A 171 2.50 -17.07 -10.96
CA GLU A 171 1.40 -16.73 -10.07
C GLU A 171 1.06 -15.24 -10.07
N ILE A 172 2.02 -14.42 -10.43
CA ILE A 172 1.86 -12.96 -10.55
C ILE A 172 2.50 -12.49 -11.85
N GLU A 173 2.08 -11.32 -12.31
CA GLU A 173 2.65 -10.63 -13.48
C GLU A 173 3.63 -9.55 -13.00
N ALA A 174 4.64 -9.24 -13.81
CA ALA A 174 5.62 -8.22 -13.48
C ALA A 174 4.94 -6.84 -13.41
N PRO A 175 5.25 -6.02 -12.39
CA PRO A 175 4.53 -4.79 -12.12
C PRO A 175 5.03 -3.60 -12.95
N ASP A 176 4.13 -2.66 -13.21
CA ASP A 176 4.44 -1.29 -13.65
C ASP A 176 4.53 -0.34 -12.44
N VAL A 177 3.77 -0.65 -11.38
CA VAL A 177 3.75 0.14 -10.15
C VAL A 177 3.70 -0.80 -8.93
N ILE A 178 4.50 -0.52 -7.92
CA ILE A 178 4.51 -1.22 -6.64
C ILE A 178 4.23 -0.23 -5.51
N LYS A 179 3.26 -0.51 -4.64
CA LYS A 179 3.12 0.14 -3.33
C LYS A 179 3.61 -0.84 -2.28
N VAL A 180 4.48 -0.40 -1.38
CA VAL A 180 5.01 -1.19 -0.24
C VAL A 180 4.75 -0.45 1.06
N ASP A 181 4.13 -1.15 2.02
CA ASP A 181 3.82 -0.63 3.35
C ASP A 181 3.59 -1.84 4.27
N VAL A 182 4.67 -2.36 4.87
CA VAL A 182 4.70 -3.68 5.54
C VAL A 182 5.26 -3.66 6.97
N GLU A 183 5.28 -2.46 7.58
CA GLU A 183 5.56 -2.26 9.00
C GLU A 183 6.94 -2.82 9.44
N GLY A 184 8.00 -2.49 8.68
CA GLY A 184 9.40 -2.75 9.02
C GLY A 184 10.07 -3.91 8.27
N ALA A 185 9.39 -4.53 7.29
CA ALA A 185 9.95 -5.57 6.44
C ALA A 185 10.26 -5.09 5.00
N GLU A 186 10.25 -3.78 4.77
CA GLU A 186 10.35 -3.18 3.44
C GLU A 186 11.63 -3.59 2.71
N ALA A 187 12.77 -3.60 3.41
CA ALA A 187 14.04 -4.02 2.84
C ALA A 187 14.03 -5.50 2.40
N ALA A 188 13.37 -6.39 3.18
CA ALA A 188 13.20 -7.78 2.80
C ALA A 188 12.30 -7.93 1.55
N VAL A 189 11.24 -7.12 1.43
CA VAL A 189 10.41 -7.08 0.21
C VAL A 189 11.26 -6.70 -1.00
N ILE A 190 12.08 -5.66 -0.89
CA ILE A 190 12.98 -5.22 -1.97
C ILE A 190 13.94 -6.34 -2.36
N ARG A 191 14.60 -7.00 -1.40
CA ARG A 191 15.52 -8.12 -1.66
C ARG A 191 14.85 -9.31 -2.32
N GLY A 192 13.57 -9.58 -1.98
CA GLY A 192 12.79 -10.67 -2.58
C GLY A 192 12.17 -10.35 -3.95
N ALA A 193 12.32 -9.11 -4.45
CA ALA A 193 11.73 -8.60 -5.69
C ALA A 193 12.76 -8.04 -6.69
N LEU A 194 14.03 -8.40 -6.58
CA LEU A 194 15.12 -7.79 -7.39
C LEU A 194 14.93 -7.94 -8.90
N ARG A 195 14.38 -9.07 -9.36
CA ARG A 195 14.10 -9.28 -10.79
C ARG A 195 12.89 -8.48 -11.26
N ALA A 196 11.86 -8.40 -10.43
CA ALA A 196 10.72 -7.53 -10.71
C ALA A 196 11.17 -6.09 -10.87
N MET A 197 12.09 -5.64 -10.02
CA MET A 197 12.67 -4.29 -10.05
C MET A 197 13.56 -4.04 -11.28
N GLY A 198 14.13 -5.07 -11.90
CA GLY A 198 14.89 -4.95 -13.16
C GLY A 198 14.04 -4.43 -14.34
N ARG A 199 12.71 -4.40 -14.23
CA ARG A 199 11.80 -3.75 -15.17
C ARG A 199 11.53 -2.28 -14.84
N HIS A 200 12.11 -1.79 -13.77
CA HIS A 200 11.98 -0.43 -13.27
C HIS A 200 10.54 0.06 -13.02
N PRO A 201 9.68 -0.71 -12.31
CA PRO A 201 8.38 -0.19 -11.90
C PRO A 201 8.54 1.07 -11.05
N VAL A 202 7.55 1.96 -11.06
CA VAL A 202 7.46 3.04 -10.09
C VAL A 202 7.14 2.44 -8.71
N ILE A 203 7.89 2.85 -7.68
CA ILE A 203 7.72 2.31 -6.32
C ILE A 203 7.28 3.42 -5.37
N PHE A 204 6.16 3.20 -4.69
CA PHE A 204 5.69 3.99 -3.56
C PHE A 204 5.99 3.19 -2.29
N LEU A 205 6.87 3.72 -1.45
CA LEU A 205 7.38 3.01 -0.29
C LEU A 205 7.13 3.82 0.99
N ALA A 206 6.44 3.23 1.96
CA ALA A 206 6.41 3.70 3.33
C ALA A 206 7.42 2.89 4.14
N THR A 207 8.33 3.56 4.86
CA THR A 207 9.38 2.92 5.65
C THR A 207 9.11 3.12 7.14
N HIS A 208 9.39 2.08 7.95
CA HIS A 208 9.12 2.09 9.39
C HIS A 208 10.42 1.99 10.19
N GLY A 209 11.04 3.15 10.40
CA GLY A 209 12.30 3.32 11.14
C GLY A 209 13.46 3.80 10.29
N GLU A 210 14.36 4.60 10.88
CA GLU A 210 15.49 5.25 10.19
C GLU A 210 16.46 4.23 9.56
N GLU A 211 16.70 3.12 10.23
CA GLU A 211 17.60 2.06 9.72
C GLU A 211 17.01 1.36 8.50
N VAL A 212 15.73 0.99 8.59
CA VAL A 212 15.00 0.38 7.45
C VAL A 212 14.92 1.36 6.29
N HIS A 213 14.65 2.64 6.56
CA HIS A 213 14.63 3.68 5.54
C HIS A 213 15.96 3.75 4.79
N ARG A 214 17.08 3.88 5.52
CA ARG A 214 18.41 3.95 4.93
C ARG A 214 18.72 2.72 4.08
N GLU A 215 18.47 1.52 4.60
CA GLU A 215 18.68 0.26 3.86
C GLU A 215 17.84 0.22 2.57
N CYS A 216 16.58 0.60 2.62
CA CYS A 216 15.71 0.65 1.43
C CYS A 216 16.24 1.63 0.38
N VAL A 217 16.66 2.83 0.79
CA VAL A 217 17.22 3.84 -0.13
C VAL A 217 18.52 3.33 -0.78
N GLU A 218 19.40 2.69 0.00
CA GLU A 218 20.64 2.08 -0.52
C GLU A 218 20.34 0.98 -1.55
N LEU A 219 19.44 0.04 -1.23
CA LEU A 219 19.04 -1.05 -2.13
C LEU A 219 18.42 -0.54 -3.44
N LEU A 220 17.51 0.43 -3.34
CA LEU A 220 16.85 1.03 -4.51
C LEU A 220 17.85 1.79 -5.37
N THR A 221 18.73 2.58 -4.75
CA THR A 221 19.77 3.34 -5.48
C THR A 221 20.73 2.39 -6.20
N ALA A 222 21.19 1.32 -5.53
CA ALA A 222 22.01 0.28 -6.13
C ALA A 222 21.32 -0.46 -7.29
N SER A 223 19.98 -0.50 -7.28
CA SER A 223 19.14 -1.07 -8.35
C SER A 223 18.79 -0.07 -9.47
N GLY A 224 19.42 1.11 -9.49
CA GLY A 224 19.27 2.08 -10.56
C GLY A 224 18.06 3.03 -10.39
N TYR A 225 17.54 3.18 -9.18
CA TYR A 225 16.47 4.12 -8.88
C TYR A 225 16.99 5.44 -8.33
N ARG A 226 16.26 6.50 -8.63
CA ARG A 226 16.30 7.74 -7.87
C ARG A 226 15.16 7.71 -6.86
N VAL A 227 15.51 7.93 -5.59
CA VAL A 227 14.56 7.94 -4.47
C VAL A 227 14.37 9.38 -3.99
N GLY A 228 13.14 9.80 -3.79
CA GLY A 228 12.80 11.12 -3.27
C GLY A 228 11.51 11.08 -2.45
N ALA A 229 11.29 12.11 -1.63
CA ALA A 229 10.04 12.25 -0.89
C ALA A 229 8.84 12.41 -1.83
N LEU A 230 7.64 12.03 -1.37
CA LEU A 230 6.41 12.16 -2.17
C LEU A 230 6.08 13.61 -2.57
N ASP A 231 6.56 14.60 -1.84
CA ASP A 231 6.39 16.01 -2.16
C ASP A 231 7.46 16.57 -3.14
N GLY A 232 8.38 15.70 -3.56
CA GLY A 232 9.48 16.04 -4.48
C GLY A 232 10.76 16.55 -3.80
N GLY A 233 10.80 16.53 -2.47
CA GLY A 233 12.00 16.83 -1.68
C GLY A 233 12.99 15.66 -1.62
N PRO A 234 14.08 15.80 -0.84
CA PRO A 234 14.99 14.72 -0.56
C PRO A 234 14.30 13.60 0.23
N SER A 235 14.84 12.38 0.16
CA SER A 235 14.29 11.23 0.90
C SER A 235 14.59 11.29 2.40
N GLU A 236 15.58 12.06 2.82
CA GLU A 236 15.96 12.20 4.22
C GLU A 236 14.88 12.93 5.02
N GLY A 237 14.56 12.40 6.20
CA GLY A 237 13.57 12.99 7.11
C GLY A 237 12.13 12.74 6.76
N THR A 238 11.84 11.87 5.78
CA THR A 238 10.50 11.38 5.47
C THR A 238 10.46 9.85 5.53
N ASP A 239 9.33 9.32 5.93
CA ASP A 239 9.02 7.88 5.92
C ASP A 239 8.28 7.44 4.65
N GLU A 240 7.88 8.39 3.79
CA GLU A 240 7.18 8.13 2.53
C GLU A 240 7.96 8.62 1.33
N VAL A 241 8.37 7.70 0.45
CA VAL A 241 9.18 7.99 -0.72
C VAL A 241 8.56 7.44 -2.01
N GLU A 242 8.91 8.08 -3.13
CA GLU A 242 8.72 7.59 -4.49
C GLU A 242 10.09 7.23 -5.07
N ALA A 243 10.21 6.04 -5.65
CA ALA A 243 11.39 5.64 -6.40
C ALA A 243 11.04 5.44 -7.88
N VAL A 244 11.81 6.10 -8.75
CA VAL A 244 11.66 6.03 -10.21
C VAL A 244 12.98 5.69 -10.86
N ALA A 245 12.96 5.06 -12.03
CA ALA A 245 14.18 4.73 -12.77
C ALA A 245 15.02 5.98 -13.03
N SER A 246 16.33 5.89 -12.82
CA SER A 246 17.25 7.02 -13.05
C SER A 246 17.28 7.46 -14.50
N SER A 247 16.92 6.58 -15.45
CA SER A 247 16.88 6.86 -16.90
C SER A 247 15.65 7.63 -17.36
N GLU A 248 14.58 7.75 -16.56
CA GLU A 248 13.35 8.46 -16.95
C GLU A 248 13.46 10.01 -16.90
N ILE A 249 14.61 10.56 -16.51
CA ILE A 249 14.79 12.01 -16.31
C ILE A 249 15.16 12.75 -17.61
N GLY A 250 15.28 12.03 -18.75
CA GLY A 250 15.76 12.59 -20.01
C GLY A 250 14.76 13.35 -20.89
N ILE A 251 13.45 13.37 -20.56
CA ILE A 251 12.42 13.93 -21.47
C ILE A 251 11.43 14.86 -20.74
N GLY A 252 11.90 15.74 -19.87
CA GLY A 252 10.98 16.65 -19.16
C GLY A 252 11.63 17.85 -18.49
N GLY A 253 12.71 18.35 -19.02
CA GLY A 253 13.43 19.50 -18.48
C GLY A 253 13.75 20.54 -19.55
N GLY A 254 12.71 21.15 -20.06
CA GLY A 254 12.83 22.32 -20.92
C GLY A 254 11.55 23.12 -20.84
N TRP A 255 11.61 24.19 -20.09
CA TRP A 255 10.95 25.50 -20.05
C TRP A 255 10.60 25.96 -18.68
#